data_fbf058ddb7fcced648aeda1bb3037366
#
_entry.id   fbf058ddb7fcced648aeda1bb3037366
#
_cell.length_a   1.000
_cell.length_b   1.000
_cell.length_c   1.000
_cell.angle_alpha   90.00
_cell.angle_beta   90.00
_cell.angle_gamma   90.00
#
_symmetry.space_group_name_H-M   'P 1'
#
loop_
_entity.id
_entity.type
_entity.pdbx_description
1 polymer ?
#
loop_
_entity_poly.entity_id
_entity_poly.type
_entity_poly.pdbx_seq_one_letter_code
_entity_poly.pdbx_strand_id
1 'polypeptide(L)'
;YWASWSDFNMIAHSRAGIYCSRSSNYLISELEYFEKKATDLNNIWMVPHDYTWGSLYSFFGVASASILHDNLLKKNTFGYLAQEVVDYTFGKNNWGASFLASKNIPNSVQNIYSQTYKLQKNLFPIGAIAEGPGDMEGHLSNVKWFSLSKEAFESEKFNTQKVVFYDDDTDFQTMETTICGVADGIFLLSLMSK
;
A
#
# COMPACT_ATOMS: atom_id res chain seq x y z
N TYR A 1 -3.14 -9.25 -11.07
CA TYR A 1 -1.80 -9.57 -10.59
C TYR A 1 -1.62 -8.99 -9.20
N TRP A 2 -1.25 -9.82 -8.23
CA TRP A 2 -0.91 -9.42 -6.88
C TRP A 2 0.60 -9.19 -6.80
N ALA A 3 1.01 -8.09 -6.22
CA ALA A 3 2.42 -7.77 -6.03
C ALA A 3 2.79 -7.78 -4.53
N SER A 4 1.99 -8.42 -3.71
CA SER A 4 2.14 -8.46 -2.25
C SER A 4 1.61 -9.78 -1.65
N TRP A 5 1.57 -9.88 -0.36
CA TRP A 5 1.15 -11.04 0.42
C TRP A 5 2.10 -12.22 0.23
N SER A 6 1.68 -13.24 -0.48
CA SER A 6 2.49 -14.41 -0.82
C SER A 6 2.82 -14.50 -2.31
N ASP A 7 2.52 -13.48 -3.09
CA ASP A 7 2.86 -13.43 -4.51
C ASP A 7 4.20 -12.70 -4.72
N PHE A 8 5.26 -13.46 -4.84
CA PHE A 8 6.63 -12.97 -5.06
C PHE A 8 7.05 -13.04 -6.53
N ASN A 9 6.13 -13.21 -7.47
CA ASN A 9 6.46 -13.40 -8.89
C ASN A 9 7.34 -12.29 -9.44
N MET A 10 6.98 -11.02 -9.21
CA MET A 10 7.77 -9.89 -9.69
C MET A 10 9.18 -9.87 -9.09
N ILE A 11 9.31 -10.17 -7.80
CA ILE A 11 10.60 -10.26 -7.11
C ILE A 11 11.42 -11.45 -7.65
N ALA A 12 10.79 -12.60 -7.86
CA ALA A 12 11.45 -13.77 -8.43
C ALA A 12 11.94 -13.48 -9.85
N HIS A 13 11.12 -12.84 -10.68
CA HIS A 13 11.52 -12.46 -12.04
C HIS A 13 12.61 -11.38 -12.06
N SER A 14 12.65 -10.47 -11.09
CA SER A 14 13.76 -9.51 -10.96
C SER A 14 15.09 -10.21 -10.69
N ARG A 15 15.08 -11.29 -9.91
CA ARG A 15 16.30 -12.09 -9.64
C ARG A 15 16.68 -12.99 -10.81
N ALA A 16 15.70 -13.68 -11.40
CA ALA A 16 15.92 -14.56 -12.53
C ALA A 16 16.30 -13.80 -13.81
N GLY A 17 15.88 -12.56 -13.95
CA GLY A 17 16.16 -11.70 -15.11
C GLY A 17 17.66 -11.45 -15.36
N ILE A 18 18.50 -11.58 -14.33
CA ILE A 18 19.96 -11.49 -14.47
C ILE A 18 20.50 -12.61 -15.39
N TYR A 19 19.84 -13.75 -15.41
CA TYR A 19 20.26 -14.94 -16.12
C TYR A 19 19.35 -15.34 -17.29
N CYS A 20 18.14 -14.78 -17.34
CA CYS A 20 17.10 -15.20 -18.26
C CYS A 20 16.31 -14.00 -18.82
N SER A 21 16.52 -13.69 -20.09
CA SER A 21 15.84 -12.59 -20.78
C SER A 21 14.32 -12.71 -20.74
N ARG A 22 13.76 -13.93 -20.77
CA ARG A 22 12.31 -14.15 -20.66
C ARG A 22 11.76 -13.64 -19.32
N SER A 23 12.50 -13.85 -18.22
CA SER A 23 12.11 -13.32 -16.89
C SER A 23 12.20 -11.82 -16.84
N SER A 24 13.25 -11.22 -17.43
CA SER A 24 13.37 -9.77 -17.54
C SER A 24 12.22 -9.17 -18.35
N ASN A 25 11.88 -9.75 -19.50
CA ASN A 25 10.79 -9.27 -20.34
C ASN A 25 9.42 -9.38 -19.64
N TYR A 26 9.20 -10.46 -18.89
CA TYR A 26 7.99 -10.59 -18.07
C TYR A 26 7.89 -9.46 -17.05
N LEU A 27 8.95 -9.20 -16.29
CA LEU A 27 8.98 -8.12 -15.31
C LEU A 27 8.72 -6.74 -15.94
N ILE A 28 9.32 -6.48 -17.11
CA ILE A 28 9.09 -5.23 -17.86
C ILE A 28 7.61 -5.10 -18.22
N SER A 29 7.00 -6.13 -18.78
CA SER A 29 5.59 -6.06 -19.20
C SER A 29 4.63 -5.83 -18.03
N GLU A 30 4.92 -6.41 -16.85
CA GLU A 30 4.14 -6.16 -15.64
C GLU A 30 4.32 -4.71 -15.15
N LEU A 31 5.55 -4.21 -15.13
CA LEU A 31 5.82 -2.83 -14.70
C LEU A 31 5.22 -1.80 -15.66
N GLU A 32 5.27 -2.03 -16.98
CA GLU A 32 4.59 -1.18 -17.97
C GLU A 32 3.06 -1.14 -17.75
N TYR A 33 2.46 -2.28 -17.38
CA TYR A 33 1.05 -2.33 -17.04
C TYR A 33 0.72 -1.48 -15.81
N PHE A 34 1.50 -1.58 -14.75
CA PHE A 34 1.29 -0.80 -13.52
C PHE A 34 1.65 0.69 -13.72
N GLU A 35 2.67 0.99 -14.48
CA GLU A 35 3.01 2.36 -14.86
C GLU A 35 1.87 3.04 -15.61
N LYS A 36 1.25 2.33 -16.56
CA LYS A 36 0.08 2.86 -17.28
C LYS A 36 -1.08 3.17 -16.35
N LYS A 37 -1.28 2.39 -15.28
CA LYS A 37 -2.27 2.70 -14.24
C LYS A 37 -1.88 3.92 -13.44
N ALA A 38 -0.63 4.01 -13.00
CA ALA A 38 -0.13 5.13 -12.23
C ALA A 38 -0.23 6.45 -12.99
N THR A 39 0.06 6.42 -14.28
CA THR A 39 0.09 7.63 -15.15
C THR A 39 -1.25 7.96 -15.83
N ASP A 40 -2.34 7.25 -15.50
CA ASP A 40 -3.67 7.60 -15.98
C ASP A 40 -4.05 9.01 -15.50
N LEU A 41 -4.61 9.84 -16.38
CA LEU A 41 -4.97 11.23 -16.09
C LEU A 41 -5.96 11.37 -14.92
N ASN A 42 -6.74 10.35 -14.61
CA ASN A 42 -7.67 10.34 -13.48
C ASN A 42 -7.03 9.85 -12.18
N ASN A 43 -5.79 9.36 -12.24
CA ASN A 43 -5.04 8.86 -11.10
C ASN A 43 -4.06 9.93 -10.58
N ILE A 44 -4.60 10.95 -9.95
CA ILE A 44 -3.82 12.12 -9.50
C ILE A 44 -2.75 11.79 -8.45
N TRP A 45 -2.85 10.63 -7.81
CA TRP A 45 -1.92 10.17 -6.78
C TRP A 45 -0.86 9.21 -7.31
N MET A 46 -0.92 8.88 -8.60
CA MET A 46 0.03 7.98 -9.27
C MET A 46 0.20 6.61 -8.59
N VAL A 47 -0.85 6.11 -7.94
CA VAL A 47 -0.81 4.77 -7.34
C VAL A 47 -0.80 3.69 -8.43
N PRO A 48 0.08 2.68 -8.32
CA PRO A 48 0.32 1.77 -9.43
C PRO A 48 -0.69 0.62 -9.55
N HIS A 49 -1.57 0.44 -8.58
CA HIS A 49 -2.51 -0.68 -8.54
C HIS A 49 -3.93 -0.21 -8.24
N ASP A 50 -4.94 -1.04 -8.54
CA ASP A 50 -6.32 -0.75 -8.18
C ASP A 50 -6.50 -0.77 -6.66
N TYR A 51 -7.46 0.01 -6.20
CA TYR A 51 -7.88 -0.09 -4.81
C TYR A 51 -8.69 -1.37 -4.60
N THR A 52 -8.23 -2.16 -3.66
CA THR A 52 -8.86 -3.42 -3.21
C THR A 52 -8.67 -3.52 -1.71
N TRP A 53 -9.00 -4.65 -1.10
CA TRP A 53 -8.55 -4.92 0.26
C TRP A 53 -7.02 -5.06 0.30
N GLY A 54 -6.36 -4.35 1.22
CA GLY A 54 -4.89 -4.38 1.33
C GLY A 54 -4.15 -3.65 0.20
N SER A 55 -4.74 -2.61 -0.38
CA SER A 55 -4.19 -1.91 -1.54
C SER A 55 -2.76 -1.43 -1.35
N LEU A 56 -2.45 -0.88 -0.16
CA LEU A 56 -1.14 -0.31 0.11
C LEU A 56 -0.03 -1.35 -0.01
N TYR A 57 -0.29 -2.59 0.40
CA TYR A 57 0.68 -3.67 0.31
C TYR A 57 0.97 -4.05 -1.14
N SER A 58 -0.05 -4.03 -2.00
CA SER A 58 0.15 -4.21 -3.44
C SER A 58 0.96 -3.07 -4.05
N PHE A 59 0.77 -1.83 -3.59
CA PHE A 59 1.58 -0.70 -4.03
C PHE A 59 3.06 -0.89 -3.65
N PHE A 60 3.34 -1.38 -2.44
CA PHE A 60 4.70 -1.69 -1.99
C PHE A 60 5.38 -2.76 -2.86
N GLY A 61 4.63 -3.79 -3.25
CA GLY A 61 5.15 -4.84 -4.11
C GLY A 61 5.56 -4.31 -5.48
N VAL A 62 4.71 -3.52 -6.14
CA VAL A 62 5.04 -2.88 -7.43
C VAL A 62 6.22 -1.91 -7.29
N ALA A 63 6.21 -1.07 -6.26
CA ALA A 63 7.29 -0.13 -5.98
C ALA A 63 8.64 -0.85 -5.77
N SER A 64 8.65 -1.92 -4.99
CA SER A 64 9.85 -2.74 -4.78
C SER A 64 10.36 -3.37 -6.07
N ALA A 65 9.45 -3.92 -6.88
CA ALA A 65 9.79 -4.50 -8.17
C ALA A 65 10.36 -3.47 -9.15
N SER A 66 9.88 -2.22 -9.13
CA SER A 66 10.38 -1.14 -9.97
C SER A 66 11.84 -0.79 -9.66
N ILE A 67 12.20 -0.69 -8.37
CA ILE A 67 13.60 -0.47 -7.95
C ILE A 67 14.48 -1.66 -8.33
N LEU A 68 14.02 -2.88 -8.09
CA LEU A 68 14.77 -4.09 -8.43
C LEU A 68 15.01 -4.20 -9.93
N HIS A 69 14.03 -3.83 -10.76
CA HIS A 69 14.19 -3.78 -12.21
C HIS A 69 15.26 -2.76 -12.63
N ASP A 70 15.18 -1.54 -12.11
CA ASP A 70 16.11 -0.47 -12.48
C ASP A 70 17.54 -0.79 -12.03
N ASN A 71 17.69 -1.41 -10.85
CA ASN A 71 18.98 -1.91 -10.40
C ASN A 71 19.54 -3.04 -11.29
N LEU A 72 18.68 -3.95 -11.76
CA LEU A 72 19.05 -5.05 -12.64
C LEU A 72 19.59 -4.53 -13.98
N LEU A 73 18.88 -3.58 -14.58
CA LEU A 73 19.22 -3.05 -15.90
C LEU A 73 20.14 -1.82 -15.85
N LYS A 74 20.50 -1.32 -14.65
CA LYS A 74 21.25 -0.07 -14.45
C LYS A 74 20.60 1.11 -15.20
N LYS A 75 19.27 1.20 -15.08
CA LYS A 75 18.42 2.22 -15.69
C LYS A 75 17.65 2.96 -14.60
N ASN A 76 16.98 4.02 -14.98
CA ASN A 76 16.04 4.74 -14.14
C ASN A 76 14.72 4.89 -14.94
N THR A 77 14.01 3.79 -15.08
CA THR A 77 12.79 3.71 -15.90
C THR A 77 11.54 3.75 -15.03
N PHE A 78 11.43 2.86 -14.04
CA PHE A 78 10.24 2.68 -13.22
C PHE A 78 10.46 3.08 -11.75
N GLY A 79 11.70 3.32 -11.33
CA GLY A 79 12.05 3.57 -9.92
C GLY A 79 11.33 4.76 -9.29
N TYR A 80 10.85 5.72 -10.09
CA TYR A 80 10.05 6.84 -9.61
C TYR A 80 8.72 6.40 -8.96
N LEU A 81 8.15 5.27 -9.39
CA LEU A 81 6.93 4.71 -8.78
C LEU A 81 7.10 4.43 -7.29
N ALA A 82 8.32 4.07 -6.88
CA ALA A 82 8.60 3.84 -5.46
C ALA A 82 8.49 5.13 -4.64
N GLN A 83 8.97 6.26 -5.16
CA GLN A 83 8.82 7.55 -4.48
C GLN A 83 7.35 7.96 -4.38
N GLU A 84 6.57 7.80 -5.45
CA GLU A 84 5.15 8.12 -5.45
C GLU A 84 4.38 7.27 -4.41
N VAL A 85 4.69 5.97 -4.31
CA VAL A 85 4.09 5.08 -3.32
C VAL A 85 4.47 5.47 -1.90
N VAL A 86 5.73 5.82 -1.65
CA VAL A 86 6.18 6.27 -0.32
C VAL A 86 5.51 7.60 0.04
N ASP A 87 5.49 8.56 -0.87
CA ASP A 87 4.81 9.83 -0.66
C ASP A 87 3.33 9.64 -0.36
N TYR A 88 2.66 8.75 -1.11
CA TYR A 88 1.28 8.37 -0.85
C TYR A 88 1.09 7.77 0.55
N THR A 89 1.97 6.88 0.94
CA THR A 89 1.94 6.23 2.27
C THR A 89 2.06 7.24 3.40
N PHE A 90 2.85 8.29 3.23
CA PHE A 90 3.13 9.29 4.26
C PHE A 90 2.29 10.57 4.16
N GLY A 91 1.23 10.58 3.36
CA GLY A 91 0.23 11.65 3.41
C GLY A 91 -0.06 12.37 2.10
N LYS A 92 0.62 12.07 1.00
CA LYS A 92 0.28 12.56 -0.35
C LYS A 92 -0.91 11.75 -0.90
N ASN A 93 -2.05 11.84 -0.22
CA ASN A 93 -3.27 11.10 -0.53
C ASN A 93 -4.51 11.94 -0.19
N ASN A 94 -5.71 11.46 -0.53
CA ASN A 94 -6.96 12.19 -0.31
C ASN A 94 -7.16 12.65 1.13
N TRP A 95 -6.73 11.85 2.10
CA TRP A 95 -6.98 12.08 3.53
C TRP A 95 -5.88 12.88 4.21
N GLY A 96 -4.74 13.11 3.54
CA GLY A 96 -3.56 13.71 4.15
C GLY A 96 -3.00 12.85 5.30
N ALA A 97 -3.34 11.55 5.33
CA ALA A 97 -3.03 10.66 6.41
C ALA A 97 -1.77 9.83 6.14
N SER A 98 -0.88 9.73 7.12
CA SER A 98 0.17 8.72 7.10
C SER A 98 -0.41 7.38 7.55
N PHE A 99 -0.29 6.36 6.70
CA PHE A 99 -0.75 5.01 6.99
C PHE A 99 0.22 4.22 7.89
N LEU A 100 1.34 4.81 8.27
CA LEU A 100 2.25 4.27 9.29
C LEU A 100 1.82 4.78 10.66
N ALA A 101 1.48 3.88 11.59
CA ALA A 101 1.11 4.23 12.96
C ALA A 101 2.32 4.81 13.71
N SER A 102 2.23 6.07 14.10
CA SER A 102 3.30 6.79 14.81
C SER A 102 2.73 7.90 15.68
N LYS A 103 3.35 8.11 16.83
CA LYS A 103 3.05 9.28 17.69
C LYS A 103 3.79 10.55 17.23
N ASN A 104 4.80 10.40 16.37
CA ASN A 104 5.71 11.46 15.98
C ASN A 104 5.48 11.97 14.56
N ILE A 105 4.66 11.28 13.77
CA ILE A 105 4.30 11.68 12.40
C ILE A 105 2.95 12.39 12.46
N PRO A 106 2.86 13.65 12.02
CA PRO A 106 1.57 14.35 11.95
C PRO A 106 0.56 13.57 11.09
N ASN A 107 -0.71 13.62 11.49
CA ASN A 107 -1.81 12.94 10.79
C ASN A 107 -1.59 11.42 10.58
N SER A 108 -0.78 10.80 11.44
CA SER A 108 -0.60 9.35 11.43
C SER A 108 -1.87 8.65 11.92
N VAL A 109 -2.18 7.52 11.31
CA VAL A 109 -3.27 6.63 11.73
C VAL A 109 -3.11 6.23 13.19
N GLN A 110 -4.23 6.17 13.93
CA GLN A 110 -4.24 5.93 15.36
C GLN A 110 -4.99 4.65 15.75
N ASN A 111 -5.93 4.20 14.93
CA ASN A 111 -6.88 3.15 15.28
C ASN A 111 -6.65 1.87 14.45
N ILE A 112 -5.42 1.32 14.54
CA ILE A 112 -5.07 0.08 13.84
C ILE A 112 -5.98 -1.06 14.29
N TYR A 113 -6.58 -1.76 13.32
CA TYR A 113 -7.29 -3.01 13.57
C TYR A 113 -6.30 -4.12 13.86
N SER A 114 -6.34 -4.64 15.09
CA SER A 114 -5.56 -5.83 15.48
C SER A 114 -6.18 -6.48 16.72
N GLN A 115 -6.50 -7.75 16.64
CA GLN A 115 -7.05 -8.50 17.77
C GLN A 115 -6.11 -8.49 18.98
N THR A 116 -4.80 -8.62 18.73
CA THR A 116 -3.79 -8.60 19.79
C THR A 116 -3.78 -7.28 20.54
N TYR A 117 -3.77 -6.16 19.83
CA TYR A 117 -3.76 -4.82 20.44
C TYR A 117 -5.09 -4.48 21.11
N LYS A 118 -6.23 -4.95 20.59
CA LYS A 118 -7.54 -4.80 21.23
C LYS A 118 -7.59 -5.51 22.61
N LEU A 119 -6.95 -6.66 22.74
CA LEU A 119 -6.90 -7.42 23.99
C LEU A 119 -5.93 -6.79 25.01
N GLN A 120 -4.92 -6.09 24.57
CA GLN A 120 -3.92 -5.45 25.41
C GLN A 120 -4.18 -3.95 25.49
N LYS A 121 -5.04 -3.55 26.42
CA LYS A 121 -5.37 -2.14 26.68
C LYS A 121 -4.10 -1.31 26.87
N ASN A 122 -4.03 -0.16 26.20
CA ASN A 122 -2.96 0.85 26.23
C ASN A 122 -1.72 0.55 25.37
N LEU A 123 -1.70 -0.47 24.53
CA LEU A 123 -0.65 -0.60 23.52
C LEU A 123 -1.00 0.19 22.26
N PHE A 124 -0.09 1.04 21.84
CA PHE A 124 -0.14 1.69 20.54
C PHE A 124 0.87 0.99 19.61
N PRO A 125 0.44 0.46 18.45
CA PRO A 125 1.29 -0.35 17.59
C PRO A 125 2.24 0.51 16.75
N ILE A 126 3.21 1.16 17.38
CA ILE A 126 4.19 2.01 16.68
C ILE A 126 4.86 1.22 15.57
N GLY A 127 4.85 1.77 14.35
CA GLY A 127 5.45 1.14 13.18
C GLY A 127 4.54 0.15 12.45
N ALA A 128 3.33 -0.10 12.95
CA ALA A 128 2.34 -0.84 12.18
C ALA A 128 1.95 -0.05 10.93
N ILE A 129 1.76 -0.73 9.83
CA ILE A 129 1.27 -0.13 8.58
C ILE A 129 -0.15 -0.65 8.37
N ALA A 130 -1.10 0.25 8.22
CA ALA A 130 -2.48 -0.08 7.87
C ALA A 130 -2.55 -0.62 6.43
N GLU A 131 -3.54 -1.43 6.11
CA GLU A 131 -3.79 -1.88 4.72
C GLU A 131 -4.05 -0.73 3.76
N GLY A 132 -4.43 0.41 4.29
CA GLY A 132 -4.68 1.62 3.52
C GLY A 132 -6.06 1.62 2.85
N PRO A 133 -6.30 2.58 1.95
CA PRO A 133 -7.61 2.74 1.32
C PRO A 133 -8.06 1.49 0.57
N GLY A 134 -9.34 1.16 0.74
CA GLY A 134 -9.98 0.04 0.07
C GLY A 134 -10.96 0.49 -1.02
N ASP A 135 -11.46 -0.45 -1.81
CA ASP A 135 -12.53 -0.19 -2.75
C ASP A 135 -13.88 -0.04 -2.04
N MET A 136 -14.72 0.84 -2.59
CA MET A 136 -16.06 1.12 -2.02
C MET A 136 -16.97 -0.11 -2.08
N GLU A 137 -16.89 -0.94 -3.13
CA GLU A 137 -17.76 -2.09 -3.29
C GLU A 137 -17.47 -3.15 -2.22
N GLY A 138 -16.18 -3.45 -2.01
CA GLY A 138 -15.74 -4.32 -0.92
C GLY A 138 -16.14 -3.78 0.45
N HIS A 139 -15.98 -2.47 0.66
CA HIS A 139 -16.37 -1.82 1.91
C HIS A 139 -17.88 -1.96 2.18
N LEU A 140 -18.73 -1.65 1.21
CA LEU A 140 -20.18 -1.75 1.36
C LEU A 140 -20.64 -3.19 1.65
N SER A 141 -19.96 -4.20 1.13
CA SER A 141 -20.25 -5.60 1.43
C SER A 141 -19.87 -6.00 2.85
N ASN A 142 -18.93 -5.31 3.47
CA ASN A 142 -18.41 -5.57 4.80
C ASN A 142 -18.94 -4.61 5.88
N VAL A 143 -19.54 -3.47 5.52
CA VAL A 143 -19.94 -2.40 6.44
C VAL A 143 -20.81 -2.87 7.62
N LYS A 144 -21.61 -3.91 7.44
CA LYS A 144 -22.43 -4.53 8.51
C LYS A 144 -21.61 -5.12 9.67
N TRP A 145 -20.33 -5.31 9.47
CA TRP A 145 -19.41 -5.84 10.49
C TRP A 145 -18.63 -4.74 11.21
N PHE A 146 -18.73 -3.48 10.73
CA PHE A 146 -18.06 -2.34 11.32
C PHE A 146 -18.95 -1.66 12.35
N SER A 147 -18.31 -1.02 13.32
CA SER A 147 -18.95 -0.16 14.31
C SER A 147 -18.21 1.16 14.36
N LEU A 148 -18.18 1.85 13.21
CA LEU A 148 -17.41 3.08 13.01
C LEU A 148 -17.73 4.13 14.07
N SER A 149 -16.71 4.74 14.63
CA SER A 149 -16.81 5.85 15.56
C SER A 149 -17.27 7.14 14.86
N LYS A 150 -17.74 8.13 15.64
CA LYS A 150 -18.10 9.43 15.06
C LYS A 150 -16.91 10.13 14.43
N GLU A 151 -15.76 9.99 15.05
CA GLU A 151 -14.49 10.56 14.61
C GLU A 151 -14.06 9.96 13.28
N ALA A 152 -14.30 8.67 13.05
CA ALA A 152 -14.02 8.01 11.77
C ALA A 152 -14.79 8.65 10.61
N PHE A 153 -16.03 9.08 10.84
CA PHE A 153 -16.84 9.76 9.82
C PHE A 153 -16.33 11.16 9.44
N GLU A 154 -15.43 11.77 10.22
CA GLU A 154 -14.81 13.04 9.82
C GLU A 154 -13.96 12.90 8.56
N SER A 155 -13.39 11.74 8.31
CA SER A 155 -12.62 11.43 7.10
C SER A 155 -13.50 11.11 5.89
N GLU A 156 -14.80 10.82 6.08
CA GLU A 156 -15.73 10.42 5.01
C GLU A 156 -15.79 11.45 3.87
N LYS A 157 -15.67 12.74 4.18
CA LYS A 157 -15.66 13.82 3.19
C LYS A 157 -14.54 13.70 2.14
N PHE A 158 -13.51 12.93 2.40
CA PHE A 158 -12.39 12.66 1.49
C PHE A 158 -12.54 11.34 0.75
N ASN A 159 -13.54 10.52 1.12
CA ASN A 159 -13.87 9.30 0.41
C ASN A 159 -14.50 9.64 -0.94
N THR A 160 -14.37 8.73 -1.88
CA THR A 160 -14.96 8.86 -3.21
C THR A 160 -16.02 7.76 -3.43
N GLN A 161 -16.70 7.80 -4.57
CA GLN A 161 -17.59 6.70 -4.96
C GLN A 161 -16.86 5.38 -5.22
N LYS A 162 -15.53 5.39 -5.30
CA LYS A 162 -14.71 4.23 -5.64
C LYS A 162 -13.78 3.80 -4.52
N VAL A 163 -13.35 4.75 -3.68
CA VAL A 163 -12.26 4.53 -2.71
C VAL A 163 -12.66 5.09 -1.35
N VAL A 164 -12.45 4.29 -0.32
CA VAL A 164 -12.77 4.62 1.08
C VAL A 164 -11.57 4.38 1.99
N PHE A 165 -11.55 5.16 3.06
CA PHE A 165 -10.64 4.97 4.18
C PHE A 165 -11.26 5.54 5.45
N TYR A 166 -11.20 4.78 6.54
CA TYR A 166 -11.62 5.18 7.88
C TYR A 166 -10.55 4.79 8.89
N ASP A 167 -10.04 5.76 9.63
CA ASP A 167 -9.12 5.47 10.76
C ASP A 167 -9.95 4.98 11.97
N ASP A 168 -10.36 3.71 11.92
CA ASP A 168 -11.22 3.09 12.93
C ASP A 168 -10.82 1.63 13.19
N ASP A 169 -10.70 1.27 14.45
CA ASP A 169 -10.24 -0.05 14.88
C ASP A 169 -11.25 -1.19 14.65
N THR A 170 -12.41 -0.90 14.07
CA THR A 170 -13.39 -1.89 13.60
C THR A 170 -13.36 -2.07 12.08
N ASP A 171 -12.79 -1.13 11.34
CA ASP A 171 -12.64 -1.22 9.88
C ASP A 171 -11.42 -2.09 9.51
N PHE A 172 -11.63 -3.39 9.46
CA PHE A 172 -10.57 -4.32 9.10
C PHE A 172 -10.15 -4.23 7.62
N GLN A 173 -10.97 -3.63 6.74
CA GLN A 173 -10.62 -3.50 5.33
C GLN A 173 -9.54 -2.44 5.09
N THR A 174 -9.51 -1.37 5.88
CA THR A 174 -8.58 -0.27 5.67
C THR A 174 -7.53 -0.13 6.77
N MET A 175 -7.83 -0.66 7.97
CA MET A 175 -7.00 -0.48 9.16
C MET A 175 -6.34 -1.76 9.68
N GLU A 176 -6.57 -2.91 9.04
CA GLU A 176 -5.85 -4.12 9.42
C GLU A 176 -4.34 -3.93 9.21
N THR A 177 -3.54 -4.52 10.09
CA THR A 177 -2.10 -4.62 9.91
C THR A 177 -1.71 -6.09 9.88
N THR A 178 -0.98 -6.48 8.85
CA THR A 178 -0.51 -7.86 8.68
C THR A 178 1.00 -7.93 8.69
N ILE A 179 1.54 -9.08 9.11
CA ILE A 179 2.99 -9.32 9.09
C ILE A 179 3.52 -9.20 7.67
N CYS A 180 2.80 -9.74 6.69
CA CYS A 180 3.19 -9.69 5.29
C CYS A 180 3.27 -8.25 4.78
N GLY A 181 2.23 -7.45 5.01
CA GLY A 181 2.17 -6.08 4.53
C GLY A 181 3.22 -5.17 5.17
N VAL A 182 3.46 -5.33 6.48
CA VAL A 182 4.54 -4.61 7.16
C VAL A 182 5.90 -5.02 6.61
N ALA A 183 6.11 -6.32 6.31
CA ALA A 183 7.35 -6.80 5.70
C ALA A 183 7.55 -6.22 4.30
N ASP A 184 6.51 -6.10 3.47
CA ASP A 184 6.56 -5.47 2.15
C ASP A 184 6.96 -3.99 2.27
N GLY A 185 6.41 -3.25 3.22
CA GLY A 185 6.79 -1.86 3.49
C GLY A 185 8.24 -1.72 3.95
N ILE A 186 8.70 -2.56 4.87
CA ILE A 186 10.11 -2.58 5.32
C ILE A 186 11.03 -2.90 4.15
N PHE A 187 10.66 -3.86 3.30
CA PHE A 187 11.45 -4.22 2.15
C PHE A 187 11.59 -3.06 1.16
N LEU A 188 10.49 -2.39 0.82
CA LEU A 188 10.51 -1.19 -0.03
C LEU A 188 11.43 -0.11 0.54
N LEU A 189 11.24 0.28 1.80
CA LEU A 189 12.04 1.32 2.44
C LEU A 189 13.53 0.95 2.51
N SER A 190 13.85 -0.32 2.69
CA SER A 190 15.24 -0.80 2.66
C SER A 190 15.89 -0.70 1.28
N LEU A 191 15.12 -0.88 0.21
CA LEU A 191 15.60 -0.69 -1.17
C LEU A 191 15.87 0.78 -1.48
N MET A 192 15.06 1.69 -0.95
CA MET A 192 15.19 3.14 -1.15
C MET A 192 16.32 3.77 -0.32
N SER A 193 16.78 3.11 0.75
CA SER A 193 17.83 3.63 1.65
C SER A 193 19.26 3.46 1.08
N LYS A 194 19.41 2.87 -0.09
CA LYS A 194 20.67 2.64 -0.79
C LYS A 194 20.95 3.71 -1.83
#